data_f78a5be0be923de74bf4409162355633
#
_entry.id   f78a5be0be923de74bf4409162355633
#
_cell.length_a   1.000
_cell.length_b   1.000
_cell.length_c   1.000
_cell.angle_alpha   90.00
_cell.angle_beta   90.00
_cell.angle_gamma   90.00
#
_symmetry.space_group_name_H-M   'P 1'
#
loop_
_entity.id
_entity.type
_entity.pdbx_description
1 polymer ?
#
loop_
_entity_poly.entity_id
_entity_poly.type
_entity_poly.pdbx_seq_one_letter_code
_entity_poly.pdbx_strand_id
1 'polypeptide(L)'
;PAFAKAYGGRFFDEFSKSASIVTKLVDGKQVIAKIDGKYWMYWGEKFVNVATSTDLINWEPMLDEKGGFLKVITPREGKFDSDLTECGPPAIMTDKGILLLYNGKNKSGAEGDTLYTANSYCAGQALFDAKDPTKLIDQLDKPFYIPESDFEKSGQYPAGTVFIEGLVFHNQKWYLYYGCADSRVAVAVYDSFKK
;
A
#
# COMPACT_ATOMS: atom_id res chain seq x y z
N PRO A 1 5.28 -1.27 -20.13
CA PRO A 1 4.21 -1.02 -19.17
C PRO A 1 3.52 -2.32 -18.74
N ALA A 2 3.18 -2.45 -17.43
CA ALA A 2 2.62 -3.68 -16.87
C ALA A 2 1.29 -4.09 -17.55
N PHE A 3 0.49 -3.12 -17.98
CA PHE A 3 -0.83 -3.33 -18.57
C PHE A 3 -0.84 -3.24 -20.12
N ALA A 4 0.33 -3.27 -20.74
CA ALA A 4 0.47 -3.03 -22.19
C ALA A 4 -0.39 -3.95 -23.08
N LYS A 5 -0.64 -5.18 -22.65
CA LYS A 5 -1.44 -6.16 -23.41
C LYS A 5 -2.87 -6.33 -22.88
N ALA A 6 -3.17 -5.76 -21.70
CA ALA A 6 -4.46 -5.93 -21.07
C ALA A 6 -5.58 -5.33 -21.94
N TYR A 7 -6.66 -6.09 -22.10
CA TYR A 7 -7.85 -5.68 -22.86
C TYR A 7 -7.53 -5.12 -24.25
N GLY A 8 -6.61 -5.80 -24.98
CA GLY A 8 -6.20 -5.40 -26.32
C GLY A 8 -5.38 -4.10 -26.37
N GLY A 9 -4.70 -3.77 -25.29
CA GLY A 9 -3.86 -2.56 -25.19
C GLY A 9 -4.59 -1.31 -24.68
N ARG A 10 -5.84 -1.45 -24.22
CA ARG A 10 -6.66 -0.32 -23.70
C ARG A 10 -5.94 0.51 -22.62
N PHE A 11 -5.10 -0.13 -21.82
CA PHE A 11 -4.42 0.50 -20.69
C PHE A 11 -2.90 0.62 -20.89
N PHE A 12 -2.47 0.73 -22.16
CA PHE A 12 -1.05 0.85 -22.49
C PHE A 12 -0.40 2.08 -21.84
N ASP A 13 -1.10 3.22 -21.84
CA ASP A 13 -0.61 4.51 -21.34
C ASP A 13 -0.98 4.75 -19.86
N GLU A 14 -1.55 3.72 -19.20
CA GLU A 14 -1.87 3.87 -17.76
C GLU A 14 -0.58 4.01 -16.96
N PHE A 15 -0.55 5.07 -16.15
CA PHE A 15 0.59 5.39 -15.31
C PHE A 15 0.27 5.13 -13.83
N SER A 16 1.14 4.39 -13.16
CA SER A 16 1.21 4.31 -11.71
C SER A 16 2.64 4.03 -11.30
N LYS A 17 3.09 4.70 -10.23
CA LYS A 17 4.42 4.49 -9.64
C LYS A 17 4.38 3.56 -8.43
N SER A 18 3.21 3.15 -7.95
CA SER A 18 3.10 2.32 -6.75
C SER A 18 2.36 1.01 -7.00
N ALA A 19 2.92 -0.06 -6.46
CA ALA A 19 2.33 -1.39 -6.51
C ALA A 19 2.85 -2.28 -5.37
N SER A 20 1.96 -3.07 -4.78
CA SER A 20 2.22 -4.03 -3.70
C SER A 20 1.88 -5.43 -4.18
N ILE A 21 2.90 -6.19 -4.57
CA ILE A 21 2.73 -7.60 -4.95
C ILE A 21 2.41 -8.43 -3.71
N VAL A 22 1.52 -9.42 -3.85
CA VAL A 22 1.19 -10.33 -2.74
C VAL A 22 2.30 -11.34 -2.52
N THR A 23 2.81 -11.39 -1.31
CA THR A 23 3.89 -12.27 -0.88
C THR A 23 3.49 -13.12 0.32
N LYS A 24 4.30 -14.10 0.67
CA LYS A 24 4.18 -14.90 1.90
C LYS A 24 5.57 -15.24 2.45
N LEU A 25 5.62 -15.59 3.73
CA LEU A 25 6.85 -16.16 4.31
C LEU A 25 6.88 -17.68 4.12
N VAL A 26 7.99 -18.17 3.59
CA VAL A 26 8.32 -19.60 3.50
C VAL A 26 9.74 -19.79 4.05
N ASP A 27 9.88 -20.54 5.11
CA ASP A 27 11.15 -20.80 5.78
C ASP A 27 11.96 -19.51 6.08
N GLY A 28 11.24 -18.48 6.56
CA GLY A 28 11.84 -17.18 6.89
C GLY A 28 12.21 -16.30 5.67
N LYS A 29 11.86 -16.71 4.46
CA LYS A 29 12.06 -15.94 3.24
C LYS A 29 10.76 -15.43 2.71
N GLN A 30 10.72 -14.15 2.32
CA GLN A 30 9.58 -13.55 1.66
C GLN A 30 9.59 -13.92 0.18
N VAL A 31 8.55 -14.61 -0.27
CA VAL A 31 8.39 -15.08 -1.66
C VAL A 31 7.05 -14.62 -2.23
N ILE A 32 6.99 -14.41 -3.56
CA ILE A 32 5.74 -14.05 -4.23
C ILE A 32 4.75 -15.21 -4.12
N ALA A 33 3.50 -14.90 -3.76
CA ALA A 33 2.44 -15.88 -3.57
C ALA A 33 1.51 -15.95 -4.80
N LYS A 34 0.94 -17.15 -5.02
CA LYS A 34 -0.20 -17.34 -5.91
C LYS A 34 -1.45 -17.59 -5.08
N ILE A 35 -2.57 -17.02 -5.52
CA ILE A 35 -3.90 -17.29 -5.01
C ILE A 35 -4.74 -17.72 -6.20
N ASP A 36 -5.33 -18.90 -6.12
CA ASP A 36 -6.09 -19.53 -7.20
C ASP A 36 -5.32 -19.55 -8.55
N GLY A 37 -4.03 -19.94 -8.49
CA GLY A 37 -3.15 -20.07 -9.65
C GLY A 37 -2.61 -18.78 -10.25
N LYS A 38 -3.03 -17.62 -9.77
CA LYS A 38 -2.60 -16.29 -10.24
C LYS A 38 -1.75 -15.57 -9.21
N TYR A 39 -0.85 -14.71 -9.70
CA TYR A 39 -0.20 -13.67 -8.90
C TYR A 39 -1.15 -12.48 -8.79
N TRP A 40 -1.09 -11.79 -7.65
CA TRP A 40 -1.93 -10.65 -7.33
C TRP A 40 -1.09 -9.43 -6.97
N MET A 41 -1.59 -8.26 -7.35
CA MET A 41 -0.96 -6.98 -7.09
C MET A 41 -2.03 -5.94 -6.73
N TYR A 42 -1.85 -5.25 -5.60
CA TYR A 42 -2.53 -3.99 -5.33
C TYR A 42 -1.72 -2.88 -6.00
N TRP A 43 -2.38 -1.88 -6.57
CA TRP A 43 -1.70 -0.81 -7.28
C TRP A 43 -2.53 0.47 -7.33
N GLY A 44 -1.87 1.62 -7.53
CA GLY A 44 -2.51 2.93 -7.72
C GLY A 44 -2.08 3.96 -6.69
N GLU A 45 -2.32 5.23 -7.03
CA GLU A 45 -1.82 6.39 -6.30
C GLU A 45 -2.91 7.23 -5.62
N LYS A 46 -4.15 7.13 -6.02
CA LYS A 46 -5.27 7.83 -5.39
C LYS A 46 -6.26 6.85 -4.80
N PHE A 47 -6.37 5.74 -5.47
CA PHE A 47 -7.20 4.62 -5.09
C PHE A 47 -6.33 3.37 -5.16
N VAL A 48 -6.51 2.45 -4.24
CA VAL A 48 -5.90 1.13 -4.38
C VAL A 48 -6.81 0.28 -5.25
N ASN A 49 -6.27 -0.19 -6.36
CA ASN A 49 -6.90 -1.12 -7.30
C ASN A 49 -6.22 -2.47 -7.23
N VAL A 50 -6.70 -3.45 -7.98
CA VAL A 50 -6.14 -4.80 -8.07
C VAL A 50 -5.84 -5.21 -9.49
N ALA A 51 -4.80 -6.02 -9.67
CA ALA A 51 -4.46 -6.66 -10.93
C ALA A 51 -3.97 -8.08 -10.70
N THR A 52 -4.09 -8.93 -11.72
CA THR A 52 -3.61 -10.32 -11.69
C THR A 52 -2.64 -10.60 -12.83
N SER A 53 -1.79 -11.59 -12.64
CA SER A 53 -0.88 -12.09 -13.67
C SER A 53 -0.68 -13.60 -13.54
N THR A 54 -0.37 -14.26 -14.64
CA THR A 54 0.06 -15.67 -14.65
C THR A 54 1.58 -15.81 -14.78
N ASP A 55 2.29 -14.76 -15.21
CA ASP A 55 3.70 -14.79 -15.60
C ASP A 55 4.58 -13.71 -14.94
N LEU A 56 3.99 -12.80 -14.11
CA LEU A 56 4.63 -11.64 -13.47
C LEU A 56 5.11 -10.54 -14.45
N ILE A 57 4.86 -10.70 -15.73
CA ILE A 57 5.26 -9.75 -16.79
C ILE A 57 4.05 -9.01 -17.32
N ASN A 58 3.02 -9.79 -17.70
CA ASN A 58 1.78 -9.25 -18.24
C ASN A 58 0.74 -9.23 -17.13
N TRP A 59 0.29 -8.04 -16.77
CA TRP A 59 -0.71 -7.83 -15.72
C TRP A 59 -2.03 -7.40 -16.34
N GLU A 60 -3.11 -7.89 -15.76
CA GLU A 60 -4.47 -7.57 -16.15
C GLU A 60 -5.17 -6.88 -14.98
N PRO A 61 -5.44 -5.55 -15.08
CA PRO A 61 -6.16 -4.83 -14.04
C PRO A 61 -7.60 -5.32 -13.98
N MET A 62 -8.13 -5.49 -12.77
CA MET A 62 -9.53 -5.84 -12.59
C MET A 62 -10.42 -4.62 -12.82
N LEU A 63 -11.56 -4.84 -13.49
CA LEU A 63 -12.51 -3.79 -13.82
C LEU A 63 -13.80 -3.96 -12.99
N ASP A 64 -14.42 -2.85 -12.69
CA ASP A 64 -15.77 -2.79 -12.15
C ASP A 64 -16.84 -3.01 -13.26
N GLU A 65 -18.11 -3.06 -12.88
CA GLU A 65 -19.22 -3.28 -13.81
C GLU A 65 -19.36 -2.18 -14.89
N LYS A 66 -18.77 -1.01 -14.66
CA LYS A 66 -18.77 0.14 -15.59
C LYS A 66 -17.53 0.16 -16.49
N GLY A 67 -16.62 -0.81 -16.32
CA GLY A 67 -15.37 -0.92 -17.05
C GLY A 67 -14.27 0.06 -16.58
N GLY A 68 -14.42 0.66 -15.41
CA GLY A 68 -13.36 1.37 -14.68
C GLY A 68 -12.52 0.41 -13.84
N PHE A 69 -11.40 0.88 -13.28
CA PHE A 69 -10.61 0.03 -12.39
C PHE A 69 -11.37 -0.28 -11.10
N LEU A 70 -11.34 -1.55 -10.69
CA LEU A 70 -11.92 -1.99 -9.44
C LEU A 70 -11.13 -1.43 -8.25
N LYS A 71 -11.72 -0.47 -7.54
CA LYS A 71 -11.14 0.17 -6.38
C LYS A 71 -11.45 -0.65 -5.13
N VAL A 72 -10.42 -1.07 -4.41
CA VAL A 72 -10.56 -1.86 -3.17
C VAL A 72 -10.27 -1.04 -1.90
N ILE A 73 -9.52 0.09 -2.02
CA ILE A 73 -9.44 1.14 -1.00
C ILE A 73 -9.63 2.49 -1.69
N THR A 74 -10.35 3.37 -1.02
CA THR A 74 -10.60 4.75 -1.46
C THR A 74 -10.31 5.72 -0.33
N PRO A 75 -10.01 7.00 -0.61
CA PRO A 75 -9.90 8.02 0.42
C PRO A 75 -11.16 8.08 1.29
N ARG A 76 -10.98 8.30 2.60
CA ARG A 76 -12.06 8.33 3.60
C ARG A 76 -12.14 9.71 4.23
N GLU A 77 -13.26 10.40 4.00
CA GLU A 77 -13.52 11.73 4.59
C GLU A 77 -13.38 11.70 6.11
N GLY A 78 -12.71 12.71 6.68
CA GLY A 78 -12.45 12.82 8.12
C GLY A 78 -11.43 11.83 8.68
N LYS A 79 -10.69 11.10 7.82
CA LYS A 79 -9.62 10.19 8.23
C LYS A 79 -8.26 10.67 7.68
N PHE A 80 -7.17 10.11 8.25
CA PHE A 80 -5.79 10.43 7.85
C PHE A 80 -5.49 10.19 6.37
N ASP A 81 -6.31 9.43 5.68
CA ASP A 81 -6.19 9.03 4.28
C ASP A 81 -7.28 9.69 3.39
N SER A 82 -7.74 10.88 3.78
CA SER A 82 -8.87 11.56 3.15
C SER A 82 -8.58 12.18 1.78
N ASP A 83 -7.32 12.42 1.42
CA ASP A 83 -6.92 12.97 0.11
C ASP A 83 -6.59 11.85 -0.89
N LEU A 84 -5.77 10.91 -0.49
CA LEU A 84 -5.41 9.75 -1.31
C LEU A 84 -5.04 8.54 -0.46
N THR A 85 -5.13 7.37 -1.09
CA THR A 85 -4.58 6.10 -0.64
C THR A 85 -3.64 5.56 -1.71
N GLU A 86 -2.44 5.16 -1.33
CA GLU A 86 -1.39 4.73 -2.25
C GLU A 86 -0.70 3.48 -1.75
N CYS A 87 -0.43 2.51 -2.63
CA CYS A 87 0.23 1.27 -2.24
C CYS A 87 1.61 1.55 -1.63
N GLY A 88 1.94 0.79 -0.60
CA GLY A 88 3.24 0.78 0.04
C GLY A 88 4.06 -0.46 -0.33
N PRO A 89 4.70 -1.11 0.64
CA PRO A 89 5.52 -2.29 0.42
C PRO A 89 4.70 -3.50 -0.04
N PRO A 90 5.36 -4.60 -0.47
CA PRO A 90 4.68 -5.84 -0.82
C PRO A 90 3.70 -6.30 0.26
N ALA A 91 2.49 -6.67 -0.16
CA ALA A 91 1.47 -7.20 0.74
C ALA A 91 1.84 -8.61 1.21
N ILE A 92 1.40 -8.99 2.42
CA ILE A 92 1.81 -10.25 3.05
C ILE A 92 0.61 -11.11 3.37
N MET A 93 0.60 -12.34 2.86
CA MET A 93 -0.34 -13.37 3.31
C MET A 93 -0.01 -13.81 4.73
N THR A 94 -1.00 -13.77 5.59
CA THR A 94 -0.99 -14.21 6.99
C THR A 94 -2.07 -15.25 7.22
N ASP A 95 -2.12 -15.84 8.41
CA ASP A 95 -3.20 -16.72 8.86
C ASP A 95 -4.57 -16.01 8.95
N LYS A 96 -4.58 -14.67 9.03
CA LYS A 96 -5.80 -13.85 9.13
C LYS A 96 -6.28 -13.30 7.79
N GLY A 97 -5.44 -13.33 6.77
CA GLY A 97 -5.74 -12.75 5.45
C GLY A 97 -4.51 -12.09 4.82
N ILE A 98 -4.74 -11.26 3.82
CA ILE A 98 -3.68 -10.52 3.14
C ILE A 98 -3.55 -9.14 3.80
N LEU A 99 -2.42 -8.90 4.46
CA LEU A 99 -2.08 -7.63 5.07
C LEU A 99 -1.47 -6.71 4.01
N LEU A 100 -2.14 -5.60 3.73
CA LEU A 100 -1.64 -4.51 2.91
C LEU A 100 -1.29 -3.32 3.80
N LEU A 101 -0.04 -2.87 3.73
CA LEU A 101 0.39 -1.59 4.26
C LEU A 101 0.34 -0.56 3.14
N TYR A 102 -0.22 0.61 3.40
CA TYR A 102 -0.44 1.64 2.39
C TYR A 102 -0.13 3.04 2.93
N ASN A 103 0.09 3.99 2.03
CA ASN A 103 0.28 5.40 2.37
C ASN A 103 -1.05 6.13 2.27
N GLY A 104 -1.45 6.81 3.34
CA GLY A 104 -2.60 7.70 3.37
C GLY A 104 -2.15 9.15 3.46
N LYS A 105 -2.71 10.03 2.61
CA LYS A 105 -2.49 11.46 2.70
C LYS A 105 -3.70 12.15 3.29
N ASN A 106 -3.46 12.98 4.30
CA ASN A 106 -4.49 13.76 4.95
C ASN A 106 -4.85 14.99 4.13
N LYS A 107 -6.13 15.21 3.88
CA LYS A 107 -6.64 16.38 3.17
C LYS A 107 -6.55 17.62 4.04
N SER A 108 -6.39 18.78 3.45
CA SER A 108 -6.52 20.06 4.15
C SER A 108 -7.99 20.47 4.31
N GLY A 109 -8.30 21.20 5.36
CA GLY A 109 -9.65 21.73 5.62
C GLY A 109 -10.59 20.74 6.30
N ALA A 110 -11.89 20.98 6.18
CA ALA A 110 -12.93 20.28 6.94
C ALA A 110 -13.10 18.79 6.57
N GLU A 111 -12.65 18.39 5.37
CA GLU A 111 -12.70 16.99 4.92
C GLU A 111 -11.53 16.14 5.40
N GLY A 112 -10.48 16.76 5.98
CA GLY A 112 -9.34 16.08 6.55
C GLY A 112 -9.57 15.66 8.00
N ASP A 113 -8.65 14.81 8.51
CA ASP A 113 -8.60 14.48 9.93
C ASP A 113 -7.85 15.58 10.68
N THR A 114 -8.51 16.23 11.63
CA THR A 114 -7.95 17.33 12.42
C THR A 114 -6.90 16.89 13.43
N LEU A 115 -6.75 15.59 13.69
CA LEU A 115 -5.74 15.04 14.58
C LEU A 115 -4.36 14.99 13.95
N TYR A 116 -4.26 15.07 12.61
CA TYR A 116 -3.01 14.96 11.87
C TYR A 116 -2.77 16.21 11.03
N THR A 117 -1.51 16.50 10.76
CA THR A 117 -1.12 17.65 9.92
C THR A 117 -1.75 17.56 8.54
N ALA A 118 -2.34 18.65 8.06
CA ALA A 118 -2.87 18.75 6.72
C ALA A 118 -1.78 18.46 5.67
N ASN A 119 -2.12 17.68 4.66
CA ASN A 119 -1.23 17.19 3.60
C ASN A 119 -0.10 16.24 4.07
N SER A 120 -0.04 15.83 5.35
CA SER A 120 0.94 14.84 5.77
C SER A 120 0.63 13.45 5.21
N TYR A 121 1.69 12.67 5.01
CA TYR A 121 1.58 11.25 4.69
C TYR A 121 1.80 10.40 5.93
N CYS A 122 0.88 9.48 6.17
CA CYS A 122 0.89 8.54 7.29
C CYS A 122 0.71 7.11 6.79
N ALA A 123 1.24 6.15 7.53
CA ALA A 123 1.12 4.74 7.16
C ALA A 123 -0.19 4.12 7.67
N GLY A 124 -0.96 3.55 6.76
CA GLY A 124 -2.19 2.81 7.01
C GLY A 124 -2.04 1.31 6.84
N GLN A 125 -3.01 0.58 7.34
CA GLN A 125 -3.07 -0.88 7.28
C GLN A 125 -4.46 -1.35 6.93
N ALA A 126 -4.56 -2.30 6.00
CA ALA A 126 -5.79 -2.96 5.60
C ALA A 126 -5.61 -4.47 5.55
N LEU A 127 -6.66 -5.21 5.84
CA LEU A 127 -6.70 -6.66 5.80
C LEU A 127 -7.72 -7.11 4.76
N PHE A 128 -7.29 -7.92 3.80
CA PHE A 128 -8.14 -8.52 2.77
C PHE A 128 -8.31 -10.02 2.99
N ASP A 129 -9.37 -10.58 2.43
CA ASP A 129 -9.62 -12.02 2.48
C ASP A 129 -8.51 -12.81 1.78
N ALA A 130 -8.08 -13.92 2.38
CA ALA A 130 -6.98 -14.74 1.86
C ALA A 130 -7.31 -15.44 0.53
N LYS A 131 -8.59 -15.65 0.23
CA LYS A 131 -9.06 -16.34 -0.98
C LYS A 131 -9.62 -15.37 -2.03
N ASP A 132 -10.11 -14.22 -1.56
CA ASP A 132 -10.63 -13.16 -2.41
C ASP A 132 -9.89 -11.84 -2.11
N PRO A 133 -8.77 -11.55 -2.79
CA PRO A 133 -7.99 -10.33 -2.56
C PRO A 133 -8.72 -9.03 -2.86
N THR A 134 -9.91 -9.07 -3.43
CA THR A 134 -10.76 -7.89 -3.66
C THR A 134 -11.61 -7.53 -2.46
N LYS A 135 -11.79 -8.46 -1.52
CA LYS A 135 -12.67 -8.31 -0.37
C LYS A 135 -11.93 -7.73 0.82
N LEU A 136 -12.14 -6.46 1.10
CA LEU A 136 -11.66 -5.80 2.32
C LEU A 136 -12.40 -6.38 3.54
N ILE A 137 -11.65 -6.88 4.53
CA ILE A 137 -12.17 -7.40 5.80
C ILE A 137 -12.15 -6.29 6.86
N ASP A 138 -11.01 -5.58 6.96
CA ASP A 138 -10.80 -4.57 7.99
C ASP A 138 -9.78 -3.53 7.50
N GLN A 139 -9.88 -2.30 8.02
CA GLN A 139 -8.98 -1.20 7.72
C GLN A 139 -8.86 -0.30 8.95
N LEU A 140 -7.64 -0.01 9.38
CA LEU A 140 -7.42 0.83 10.55
C LEU A 140 -8.01 2.24 10.36
N ASP A 141 -8.71 2.71 11.37
CA ASP A 141 -9.25 4.08 11.41
C ASP A 141 -8.19 5.15 11.67
N LYS A 142 -7.09 4.75 12.32
CA LYS A 142 -5.94 5.61 12.62
C LYS A 142 -4.69 5.05 11.96
N PRO A 143 -3.75 5.89 11.55
CA PRO A 143 -2.49 5.40 11.02
C PRO A 143 -1.71 4.65 12.11
N PHE A 144 -0.97 3.62 11.73
CA PHE A 144 -0.10 2.92 12.67
C PHE A 144 1.29 3.57 12.78
N TYR A 145 1.64 4.45 11.84
CA TYR A 145 2.89 5.19 11.86
C TYR A 145 2.69 6.60 11.26
N ILE A 146 3.18 7.62 11.96
CA ILE A 146 3.01 9.04 11.64
C ILE A 146 4.34 9.78 11.66
N PRO A 147 4.48 10.92 10.98
CA PRO A 147 5.67 11.76 11.09
C PRO A 147 5.77 12.39 12.49
N GLU A 148 6.79 12.00 13.26
CA GLU A 148 7.06 12.54 14.60
C GLU A 148 8.41 13.23 14.69
N SER A 149 9.43 12.65 14.08
CA SER A 149 10.81 13.14 14.12
C SER A 149 11.03 14.36 13.22
N ASP A 150 11.98 15.20 13.55
CA ASP A 150 12.30 16.40 12.76
C ASP A 150 12.70 16.07 11.32
N PHE A 151 13.41 14.96 11.10
CA PHE A 151 13.82 14.54 9.75
C PHE A 151 12.65 14.03 8.89
N GLU A 152 11.51 13.69 9.48
CA GLU A 152 10.28 13.32 8.79
C GLU A 152 9.43 14.55 8.41
N LYS A 153 9.73 15.71 8.99
CA LYS A 153 9.02 16.99 8.82
C LYS A 153 9.87 18.06 8.13
N SER A 154 11.14 17.77 7.84
CA SER A 154 12.07 18.73 7.25
C SER A 154 12.72 18.18 5.99
N GLY A 155 12.51 18.88 4.86
CA GLY A 155 13.00 18.50 3.56
C GLY A 155 12.19 19.13 2.44
N GLN A 156 12.10 18.47 1.30
CA GLN A 156 11.32 18.94 0.16
C GLN A 156 9.81 18.91 0.42
N TYR A 157 9.35 18.06 1.37
CA TYR A 157 7.93 17.95 1.73
C TYR A 157 7.72 18.25 3.24
N PRO A 158 7.57 19.53 3.61
CA PRO A 158 7.55 19.92 5.04
C PRO A 158 6.24 19.65 5.77
N ALA A 159 5.18 19.20 5.10
CA ALA A 159 3.93 18.83 5.76
C ALA A 159 4.06 17.61 6.69
N GLY A 160 5.17 16.89 6.57
CA GLY A 160 5.45 15.65 7.27
C GLY A 160 5.16 14.41 6.41
N THR A 161 6.15 13.53 6.32
CA THR A 161 6.03 12.35 5.48
C THR A 161 6.67 11.13 6.12
N VAL A 162 5.85 10.13 6.35
CA VAL A 162 6.21 8.73 6.50
C VAL A 162 5.63 8.00 5.28
N PHE A 163 6.45 7.82 4.23
CA PHE A 163 6.05 7.19 2.98
C PHE A 163 6.65 5.79 2.90
N ILE A 164 5.86 4.78 3.27
CA ILE A 164 6.33 3.39 3.38
C ILE A 164 6.46 2.73 2.01
N GLU A 165 7.64 2.12 1.74
CA GLU A 165 7.99 1.58 0.42
C GLU A 165 8.50 0.14 0.46
N GLY A 166 9.31 -0.19 1.46
CA GLY A 166 9.94 -1.49 1.53
C GLY A 166 9.65 -2.22 2.83
N LEU A 167 9.35 -3.51 2.77
CA LEU A 167 9.16 -4.36 3.94
C LEU A 167 9.93 -5.67 3.75
N VAL A 168 10.87 -5.94 4.63
CA VAL A 168 11.75 -7.11 4.56
C VAL A 168 11.73 -7.87 5.88
N PHE A 169 11.56 -9.18 5.81
CA PHE A 169 11.76 -10.06 6.96
C PHE A 169 13.20 -10.61 6.94
N HIS A 170 13.96 -10.32 8.00
CA HIS A 170 15.34 -10.78 8.15
C HIS A 170 15.69 -11.01 9.62
N ASN A 171 16.36 -12.10 9.93
CA ASN A 171 16.77 -12.44 11.30
C ASN A 171 15.62 -12.29 12.32
N GLN A 172 14.45 -12.83 11.98
CA GLN A 172 13.23 -12.85 12.81
C GLN A 172 12.67 -11.45 13.14
N LYS A 173 13.03 -10.43 12.36
CA LYS A 173 12.54 -9.06 12.49
C LYS A 173 12.00 -8.58 11.16
N TRP A 174 11.05 -7.65 11.24
CA TRP A 174 10.58 -6.89 10.09
C TRP A 174 11.27 -5.54 10.04
N TYR A 175 11.74 -5.18 8.87
CA TYR A 175 12.36 -3.89 8.57
C TYR A 175 11.45 -3.16 7.59
N LEU A 176 10.83 -2.07 8.03
CA LEU A 176 9.97 -1.21 7.23
C LEU A 176 10.78 0.02 6.80
N TYR A 177 11.13 0.08 5.53
CA TYR A 177 11.82 1.22 4.94
C TYR A 177 10.81 2.26 4.46
N TYR A 178 11.07 3.52 4.73
CA TYR A 178 10.18 4.61 4.37
C TYR A 178 10.92 5.89 3.98
N GLY A 179 10.32 6.66 3.05
CA GLY A 179 10.75 8.00 2.69
C GLY A 179 10.33 9.02 3.75
N CYS A 180 11.22 9.97 4.03
CA CYS A 180 11.01 11.04 4.99
C CYS A 180 11.11 12.39 4.29
N ALA A 181 10.00 13.15 4.22
CA ALA A 181 9.90 14.49 3.66
C ALA A 181 10.56 14.65 2.27
N ASP A 182 10.49 13.62 1.42
CA ASP A 182 11.10 13.51 0.08
C ASP A 182 12.62 13.80 0.05
N SER A 183 13.30 13.57 1.15
CA SER A 183 14.72 13.97 1.28
C SER A 183 15.62 12.91 1.91
N ARG A 184 15.05 11.94 2.61
CA ARG A 184 15.79 10.90 3.33
C ARG A 184 15.04 9.58 3.27
N VAL A 185 15.77 8.51 3.58
CA VAL A 185 15.21 7.18 3.82
C VAL A 185 15.52 6.78 5.27
N ALA A 186 14.52 6.25 5.95
CA ALA A 186 14.67 5.70 7.29
C ALA A 186 14.14 4.25 7.36
N VAL A 187 14.36 3.59 8.49
CA VAL A 187 13.90 2.24 8.74
C VAL A 187 13.31 2.12 10.14
N ALA A 188 12.09 1.60 10.22
CA ALA A 188 11.49 1.14 11.46
C ALA A 188 11.65 -0.38 11.59
N VAL A 189 11.92 -0.85 12.81
CA VAL A 189 12.15 -2.28 13.06
C VAL A 189 11.10 -2.82 14.03
N TYR A 190 10.38 -3.84 13.59
CA TYR A 190 9.49 -4.61 14.45
C TYR A 190 10.14 -5.94 14.85
N ASP A 191 10.32 -6.10 16.15
CA ASP A 191 10.86 -7.31 16.77
C ASP A 191 9.74 -8.01 17.54
N SER A 192 9.22 -9.13 17.00
CA SER A 192 8.10 -9.88 17.59
C SER A 192 8.45 -10.50 18.94
N PHE A 193 9.73 -10.59 19.31
CA PHE A 193 10.19 -11.16 20.58
C PHE A 193 10.43 -10.11 21.67
N LYS A 194 10.44 -8.84 21.33
CA LYS A 194 10.47 -7.75 22.32
C LYS A 194 9.02 -7.29 22.56
N LYS A 195 8.45 -7.75 23.66
CA LYS A 195 7.21 -7.19 24.22
C LYS A 195 7.48 -5.92 24.98
#